data_70cb80c5c5fdddc7bad7661f1ffbaf48
#
_entry.id   70cb80c5c5fdddc7bad7661f1ffbaf48
#
_cell.length_a   1.000
_cell.length_b   1.000
_cell.length_c   1.000
_cell.angle_alpha   90.00
_cell.angle_beta   90.00
_cell.angle_gamma   90.00
#
_symmetry.space_group_name_H-M   'P 1'
#
loop_
_entity.id
_entity.type
_entity.pdbx_description
1 polymer ?
#
loop_
_entity_poly.entity_id
_entity_poly.type
_entity_poly.pdbx_seq_one_letter_code
_entity_poly.pdbx_strand_id
1 'polypeptide(L)'
;MKVTKLSPDSFLYVRSTRIPRIVIPVNRCLPACLAALTLLSAAPGASSATRAAQLDAPDLILYHGTIHTLDADDSTVQAIAVARGRIVARGTDREMLELATPTTRRIDLEGRAATPGLIDSHAHIADAGVGMLYHVSLSDAHTVGEVVARVRAGVAKLEPGQWLQGEGWDEGKLAEHRYVTAADLDAASPRNPVWLLHTTGHYGVANTLALREAHIEPASKDPPAGTIDRDAAGRPSGVLKESAMDAVVNLIPPPTPAQRRAGILASIELMHREGMTGVKDPDIDRATWDAYAELLRQGALAAHVCVLWHAGSTLESARSALAEIVQHPRPPASLGEGRLVSCGAKIYMDGSGGARTGWVYADWNRHFSEVDTGNRGYPAEDPQVYRAMVRLFHHAKVHVGTHAVGDRAIDWVVDSYAQALTEEPISGLRHSIIHANIPTDHALEVMATLQKRYDAGYPELQAPFMWWIGDTYAGNYGPERSPRLVPLRTMVSRGIRFSGGSDNFVTPLPARYGLWASLERETLQGTYGAHPFGTAEAVDVHAALRSYTRWAAPQLFLERQIGSLEVGKDADVAVWESDPYTIPGRDLKNLRCALTVFEGKVVYDAHASAGERR
;
A
#
# COMPACT_ATOMS: atom_id res chain seq x y z
N MET A 1 -27.82 18.02 -53.83
CA MET A 1 -27.30 19.19 -54.58
C MET A 1 -25.84 19.39 -54.17
N LYS A 2 -25.01 19.13 -55.16
CA LYS A 2 -23.56 19.46 -55.31
C LYS A 2 -22.56 19.24 -54.15
N VAL A 3 -21.83 18.19 -54.34
CA VAL A 3 -20.50 17.90 -53.87
C VAL A 3 -19.52 18.95 -54.47
N THR A 4 -18.56 19.45 -53.67
CA THR A 4 -17.31 20.00 -54.19
C THR A 4 -16.18 19.49 -53.33
N LYS A 5 -15.36 18.61 -53.95
CA LYS A 5 -14.01 18.22 -53.56
C LYS A 5 -13.08 19.41 -53.71
N LEU A 6 -12.14 19.63 -52.82
CA LEU A 6 -10.89 20.32 -53.08
C LEU A 6 -9.71 19.47 -52.58
N SER A 7 -8.72 19.36 -53.47
CA SER A 7 -7.54 18.52 -53.48
C SER A 7 -6.36 19.25 -52.76
N PRO A 8 -5.25 18.51 -52.48
CA PRO A 8 -4.17 18.97 -51.59
C PRO A 8 -3.07 19.69 -52.39
N ASP A 9 -2.17 20.32 -51.68
CA ASP A 9 -0.86 20.88 -52.02
C ASP A 9 -0.74 22.39 -51.77
N SER A 10 -0.03 22.69 -50.69
CA SER A 10 0.81 23.90 -50.64
C SER A 10 1.83 23.77 -49.53
N PHE A 11 3.00 23.33 -49.88
CA PHE A 11 4.24 23.48 -49.11
C PHE A 11 4.62 24.92 -49.01
N LEU A 12 4.80 25.47 -47.83
CA LEU A 12 5.46 26.72 -47.60
C LEU A 12 6.79 26.48 -46.84
N TYR A 13 7.87 26.70 -47.59
CA TYR A 13 9.26 26.71 -47.17
C TYR A 13 9.52 27.99 -46.39
N VAL A 14 9.89 27.94 -45.13
CA VAL A 14 10.44 29.08 -44.38
C VAL A 14 11.93 28.86 -44.16
N ARG A 15 12.69 29.81 -44.70
CA ARG A 15 14.15 29.89 -44.72
C ARG A 15 14.73 30.01 -43.33
N SER A 16 15.75 29.21 -43.06
CA SER A 16 16.73 29.28 -41.99
C SER A 16 17.46 30.65 -41.99
N THR A 17 17.38 31.37 -40.89
CA THR A 17 18.30 32.48 -40.59
C THR A 17 19.36 31.98 -39.58
N ARG A 18 20.61 32.11 -40.00
CA ARG A 18 21.84 31.79 -39.25
C ARG A 18 22.01 32.75 -38.08
N ILE A 19 22.29 32.23 -36.90
CA ILE A 19 22.81 32.98 -35.75
C ILE A 19 24.34 32.86 -35.73
N PRO A 20 25.10 33.96 -35.54
CA PRO A 20 26.56 33.90 -35.64
C PRO A 20 27.22 33.28 -34.39
N ARG A 21 28.23 32.47 -34.65
CA ARG A 21 29.17 31.96 -33.65
C ARG A 21 30.05 33.07 -33.12
N ILE A 22 30.03 33.29 -31.81
CA ILE A 22 31.04 34.09 -31.11
C ILE A 22 32.20 33.16 -30.77
N VAL A 23 33.36 33.49 -31.34
CA VAL A 23 34.64 32.86 -31.06
C VAL A 23 35.36 33.71 -30.01
N ILE A 24 35.68 33.14 -28.85
CA ILE A 24 36.52 33.78 -27.83
C ILE A 24 37.96 33.19 -27.99
N PRO A 25 38.96 34.01 -28.14
CA PRO A 25 40.34 33.56 -28.34
C PRO A 25 41.01 33.12 -27.01
N VAL A 26 41.64 31.97 -27.04
CA VAL A 26 42.52 31.45 -25.99
C VAL A 26 43.88 32.17 -26.12
N ASN A 27 44.25 32.98 -25.16
CA ASN A 27 45.61 33.56 -25.09
C ASN A 27 46.48 32.67 -24.18
N ARG A 28 47.54 32.14 -24.80
CA ARG A 28 48.67 31.47 -24.15
C ARG A 28 49.59 32.56 -23.56
N CYS A 29 49.97 32.40 -22.30
CA CYS A 29 51.21 32.96 -21.78
C CYS A 29 51.82 31.99 -20.77
N LEU A 30 52.93 31.35 -21.14
CA LEU A 30 54.00 30.96 -20.26
C LEU A 30 55.09 32.04 -20.38
N PRO A 31 55.83 32.35 -19.28
CA PRO A 31 57.12 31.72 -19.11
C PRO A 31 57.56 31.44 -17.64
N ALA A 32 58.27 30.39 -17.56
CA ALA A 32 59.43 30.02 -16.75
C ALA A 32 59.92 31.02 -15.65
N CYS A 33 60.13 30.45 -14.45
CA CYS A 33 61.25 30.83 -13.58
C CYS A 33 61.79 29.59 -12.82
N LEU A 34 63.12 29.48 -12.86
CA LEU A 34 63.99 28.44 -12.40
C LEU A 34 64.12 28.37 -10.85
N ALA A 35 64.23 27.18 -10.37
CA ALA A 35 65.12 26.63 -9.33
C ALA A 35 65.44 27.47 -8.06
N ALA A 36 65.04 26.88 -6.92
CA ALA A 36 65.85 26.88 -5.72
C ALA A 36 65.71 25.53 -5.02
N LEU A 37 66.75 24.68 -5.14
CA LEU A 37 66.97 23.51 -4.30
C LEU A 37 67.34 23.98 -2.91
N THR A 38 66.55 23.60 -1.90
CA THR A 38 66.98 23.49 -0.52
C THR A 38 66.64 22.11 0.01
N LEU A 39 67.67 21.35 0.23
CA LEU A 39 67.63 20.11 0.99
C LEU A 39 67.12 20.40 2.41
N LEU A 40 66.03 19.77 2.81
CA LEU A 40 65.71 19.54 4.22
C LEU A 40 65.49 18.05 4.44
N SER A 41 66.28 17.57 5.37
CA SER A 41 66.43 16.22 5.88
C SER A 41 65.13 15.50 6.15
N ALA A 42 65.05 14.23 5.74
CA ALA A 42 64.08 13.23 6.06
C ALA A 42 63.88 13.03 7.56
N ALA A 43 62.70 13.27 8.09
CA ALA A 43 62.22 12.64 9.31
C ALA A 43 61.32 11.43 8.90
N PRO A 44 61.62 10.22 9.39
CA PRO A 44 60.76 9.09 9.14
C PRO A 44 59.59 9.11 10.13
N GLY A 45 58.39 8.87 9.64
CA GLY A 45 57.31 8.39 10.48
C GLY A 45 56.16 9.38 10.75
N ALA A 46 55.39 9.74 9.70
CA ALA A 46 53.98 9.95 9.92
C ALA A 46 53.23 8.81 9.21
N SER A 47 53.06 7.73 9.96
CA SER A 47 52.09 6.71 9.63
C SER A 47 50.75 7.43 9.43
N SER A 48 50.25 7.45 8.20
CA SER A 48 48.86 7.74 7.93
C SER A 48 48.04 6.58 8.50
N ALA A 49 47.89 6.58 9.83
CA ALA A 49 46.84 5.84 10.47
C ALA A 49 45.56 6.37 9.88
N THR A 50 45.01 5.65 8.89
CA THR A 50 43.63 5.75 8.49
C THR A 50 42.85 5.71 9.79
N ARG A 51 42.23 6.84 10.16
CA ARG A 51 41.37 6.93 11.33
C ARG A 51 40.22 5.97 11.06
N ALA A 52 40.38 4.72 11.49
CA ALA A 52 39.26 3.79 11.54
C ALA A 52 38.17 4.54 12.30
N ALA A 53 37.05 4.81 11.63
CA ALA A 53 35.92 5.39 12.30
C ALA A 53 35.65 4.48 13.50
N GLN A 54 35.82 5.01 14.70
CA GLN A 54 35.61 4.25 15.94
C GLN A 54 34.12 3.92 15.92
N LEU A 55 33.80 2.64 15.68
CA LEU A 55 32.42 2.17 15.71
C LEU A 55 31.85 2.50 17.09
N ASP A 56 30.66 3.06 17.14
CA ASP A 56 29.93 3.22 18.40
C ASP A 56 29.81 1.85 19.06
N ALA A 57 30.05 1.77 20.36
CA ALA A 57 29.87 0.52 21.09
C ALA A 57 28.41 0.07 20.97
N PRO A 58 28.14 -1.18 20.56
CA PRO A 58 26.78 -1.63 20.35
C PRO A 58 26.01 -1.73 21.68
N ASP A 59 24.75 -1.26 21.65
CA ASP A 59 23.80 -1.44 22.74
C ASP A 59 22.99 -2.74 22.60
N LEU A 60 22.92 -3.31 21.38
CA LEU A 60 22.29 -4.59 21.10
C LEU A 60 23.12 -5.40 20.09
N ILE A 61 23.24 -6.71 20.31
CA ILE A 61 23.74 -7.67 19.32
C ILE A 61 22.71 -8.80 19.19
N LEU A 62 22.26 -9.06 17.96
CA LEU A 62 21.56 -10.27 17.58
C LEU A 62 22.58 -11.23 16.98
N TYR A 63 22.65 -12.47 17.47
CA TYR A 63 23.68 -13.44 17.07
C TYR A 63 23.13 -14.87 17.01
N HIS A 64 23.89 -15.79 16.47
CA HIS A 64 23.54 -17.21 16.31
C HIS A 64 22.26 -17.38 15.48
N GLY A 65 22.18 -16.69 14.34
CA GLY A 65 21.05 -16.74 13.43
C GLY A 65 21.44 -16.96 11.97
N THR A 66 20.43 -17.17 11.14
CA THR A 66 20.51 -17.07 9.68
C THR A 66 19.86 -15.76 9.27
N ILE A 67 20.65 -14.69 9.16
CA ILE A 67 20.11 -13.34 8.93
C ILE A 67 20.19 -13.01 7.44
N HIS A 68 19.04 -13.06 6.76
CA HIS A 68 18.88 -12.66 5.36
C HIS A 68 18.81 -11.13 5.29
N THR A 69 19.82 -10.49 4.74
CA THR A 69 19.92 -9.02 4.78
C THR A 69 19.08 -8.31 3.76
N LEU A 70 18.66 -8.98 2.68
CA LEU A 70 17.96 -8.41 1.52
C LEU A 70 18.65 -7.15 0.95
N ASP A 71 19.98 -7.08 1.08
CA ASP A 71 20.80 -6.07 0.43
C ASP A 71 20.92 -6.29 -1.09
N ALA A 72 21.80 -5.57 -1.77
CA ALA A 72 21.98 -5.71 -3.22
C ALA A 72 22.42 -7.10 -3.64
N ASP A 73 23.21 -7.77 -2.80
CA ASP A 73 23.85 -9.05 -3.05
C ASP A 73 23.09 -10.22 -2.42
N ASP A 74 21.95 -9.96 -1.74
CA ASP A 74 21.16 -10.93 -0.97
C ASP A 74 22.02 -11.71 0.04
N SER A 75 22.92 -11.00 0.70
CA SER A 75 23.86 -11.62 1.61
C SER A 75 23.17 -12.18 2.87
N THR A 76 23.75 -13.25 3.41
CA THR A 76 23.34 -13.85 4.68
C THR A 76 24.49 -13.73 5.67
N VAL A 77 24.18 -13.30 6.90
CA VAL A 77 25.14 -13.17 8.00
C VAL A 77 24.65 -13.90 9.24
N GLN A 78 25.54 -14.15 10.22
CA GLN A 78 25.19 -14.83 11.47
C GLN A 78 24.72 -13.87 12.56
N ALA A 79 25.24 -12.63 12.53
CA ALA A 79 25.00 -11.64 13.56
C ALA A 79 24.98 -10.22 13.03
N ILE A 80 24.28 -9.33 13.74
CA ILE A 80 24.29 -7.88 13.55
C ILE A 80 24.51 -7.16 14.89
N ALA A 81 25.26 -6.06 14.85
CA ALA A 81 25.48 -5.17 15.98
C ALA A 81 24.75 -3.85 15.73
N VAL A 82 24.07 -3.37 16.76
CA VAL A 82 23.19 -2.20 16.72
C VAL A 82 23.65 -1.18 17.77
N ALA A 83 23.73 0.08 17.38
CA ALA A 83 23.95 1.19 18.29
C ALA A 83 23.00 2.33 17.96
N ARG A 84 22.36 2.90 18.97
CA ARG A 84 21.39 4.01 18.82
C ARG A 84 20.32 3.74 17.75
N GLY A 85 19.81 2.51 17.75
CA GLY A 85 18.76 2.10 16.84
C GLY A 85 19.20 1.75 15.41
N ARG A 86 20.51 1.89 15.08
CA ARG A 86 21.04 1.64 13.73
C ARG A 86 22.02 0.47 13.70
N ILE A 87 22.02 -0.24 12.60
CA ILE A 87 23.00 -1.30 12.34
C ILE A 87 24.38 -0.65 12.16
N VAL A 88 25.34 -1.00 13.03
CA VAL A 88 26.71 -0.46 12.96
C VAL A 88 27.70 -1.47 12.41
N ALA A 89 27.41 -2.77 12.52
CA ALA A 89 28.24 -3.84 11.94
C ALA A 89 27.37 -5.09 11.70
N ARG A 90 27.84 -5.96 10.80
CA ARG A 90 27.25 -7.27 10.52
C ARG A 90 28.32 -8.25 10.09
N GLY A 91 28.19 -9.53 10.38
CA GLY A 91 29.19 -10.54 10.05
C GLY A 91 28.96 -11.87 10.75
N THR A 92 30.04 -12.51 11.16
CA THR A 92 29.98 -13.75 11.95
C THR A 92 29.67 -13.46 13.42
N ASP A 93 29.21 -14.46 14.14
CA ASP A 93 28.95 -14.37 15.59
C ASP A 93 30.18 -13.90 16.33
N ARG A 94 31.33 -14.47 16.01
CA ARG A 94 32.60 -14.12 16.66
C ARG A 94 32.93 -12.64 16.48
N GLU A 95 32.90 -12.14 15.24
CA GLU A 95 33.23 -10.74 14.95
C GLU A 95 32.30 -9.77 15.68
N MET A 96 30.99 -10.06 15.71
CA MET A 96 30.01 -9.19 16.35
C MET A 96 30.10 -9.26 17.89
N LEU A 97 30.31 -10.45 18.47
CA LEU A 97 30.43 -10.62 19.91
C LEU A 97 31.73 -10.00 20.46
N GLU A 98 32.79 -9.90 19.66
CA GLU A 98 34.02 -9.16 20.01
C GLU A 98 33.80 -7.65 20.18
N LEU A 99 32.74 -7.08 19.58
CA LEU A 99 32.36 -5.68 19.75
C LEU A 99 31.57 -5.42 21.05
N ALA A 100 31.10 -6.47 21.73
CA ALA A 100 30.24 -6.34 22.88
C ALA A 100 30.97 -5.73 24.10
N THR A 101 30.30 -4.83 24.79
CA THR A 101 30.68 -4.27 26.06
C THR A 101 29.89 -4.91 27.21
N PRO A 102 30.21 -4.65 28.47
CA PRO A 102 29.43 -5.13 29.61
C PRO A 102 27.97 -4.64 29.61
N THR A 103 27.67 -3.53 28.92
CA THR A 103 26.32 -2.95 28.83
C THR A 103 25.58 -3.39 27.56
N THR A 104 26.23 -4.07 26.64
CA THR A 104 25.62 -4.57 25.40
C THR A 104 24.64 -5.70 25.71
N ARG A 105 23.36 -5.48 25.36
CA ARG A 105 22.35 -6.55 25.36
C ARG A 105 22.67 -7.54 24.24
N ARG A 106 22.64 -8.83 24.55
CA ARG A 106 22.87 -9.92 23.58
C ARG A 106 21.62 -10.77 23.50
N ILE A 107 21.12 -10.99 22.29
CA ILE A 107 19.98 -11.86 22.03
C ILE A 107 20.46 -13.01 21.16
N ASP A 108 20.40 -14.21 21.69
CA ASP A 108 20.65 -15.46 20.97
C ASP A 108 19.42 -15.79 20.11
N LEU A 109 19.61 -15.85 18.80
CA LEU A 109 18.54 -16.22 17.87
C LEU A 109 18.31 -17.73 17.81
N GLU A 110 19.15 -18.53 18.48
CA GLU A 110 19.01 -19.99 18.60
C GLU A 110 18.93 -20.70 17.23
N GLY A 111 19.65 -20.19 16.24
CA GLY A 111 19.63 -20.70 14.87
C GLY A 111 18.44 -20.24 14.02
N ARG A 112 17.53 -19.41 14.57
CA ARG A 112 16.38 -18.89 13.84
C ARG A 112 16.78 -17.99 12.68
N ALA A 113 15.93 -17.92 11.68
CA ALA A 113 16.08 -16.98 10.58
C ALA A 113 15.60 -15.58 10.95
N ALA A 114 16.25 -14.58 10.37
CA ALA A 114 15.81 -13.19 10.49
C ALA A 114 15.83 -12.50 9.12
N THR A 115 14.93 -11.53 8.96
CA THR A 115 14.80 -10.66 7.78
C THR A 115 14.70 -9.21 8.23
N PRO A 116 14.80 -8.21 7.31
CA PRO A 116 14.30 -6.88 7.62
C PRO A 116 12.85 -6.95 8.08
N GLY A 117 12.43 -6.04 8.93
CA GLY A 117 11.02 -5.86 9.26
C GLY A 117 10.20 -5.66 8.00
N LEU A 118 9.06 -6.35 7.93
CA LEU A 118 8.20 -6.31 6.75
C LEU A 118 7.47 -4.96 6.66
N ILE A 119 7.20 -4.54 5.42
CA ILE A 119 6.56 -3.27 5.09
C ILE A 119 5.32 -3.57 4.26
N ASP A 120 4.15 -3.10 4.70
CA ASP A 120 2.94 -3.08 3.90
C ASP A 120 2.85 -1.77 3.12
N SER A 121 2.87 -1.83 1.79
CA SER A 121 2.85 -0.61 0.98
C SER A 121 1.47 -0.01 0.78
N HIS A 122 0.42 -0.67 1.28
CA HIS A 122 -0.96 -0.18 1.17
C HIS A 122 -1.88 -0.87 2.18
N ALA A 123 -2.14 -0.23 3.31
CA ALA A 123 -3.06 -0.70 4.33
C ALA A 123 -3.66 0.47 5.12
N HIS A 124 -4.99 0.51 5.25
CA HIS A 124 -5.75 1.54 5.96
C HIS A 124 -5.71 1.30 7.48
N ILE A 125 -4.52 1.31 8.09
CA ILE A 125 -4.35 0.85 9.48
C ILE A 125 -5.06 1.70 10.53
N ALA A 126 -5.26 2.99 10.25
CA ALA A 126 -6.00 3.86 11.18
C ALA A 126 -7.48 3.47 11.23
N ASP A 127 -8.12 3.30 10.08
CA ASP A 127 -9.54 2.95 9.99
C ASP A 127 -9.78 1.48 10.35
N ALA A 128 -8.96 0.57 9.84
CA ALA A 128 -9.02 -0.86 10.19
C ALA A 128 -8.87 -1.09 11.70
N GLY A 129 -7.99 -0.34 12.36
CA GLY A 129 -7.84 -0.41 13.81
C GLY A 129 -9.09 0.06 14.58
N VAL A 130 -9.75 1.09 14.08
CA VAL A 130 -11.05 1.51 14.61
C VAL A 130 -12.09 0.42 14.39
N GLY A 131 -12.16 -0.13 13.17
CA GLY A 131 -13.06 -1.24 12.84
C GLY A 131 -12.84 -2.45 13.75
N MET A 132 -11.59 -2.85 13.93
CA MET A 132 -11.22 -3.98 14.82
C MET A 132 -11.68 -3.80 16.26
N LEU A 133 -11.68 -2.56 16.78
CA LEU A 133 -12.04 -2.29 18.17
C LEU A 133 -13.52 -1.96 18.38
N TYR A 134 -14.20 -1.37 17.39
CA TYR A 134 -15.51 -0.75 17.61
C TYR A 134 -16.60 -1.22 16.66
N HIS A 135 -16.28 -1.92 15.55
CA HIS A 135 -17.27 -2.44 14.60
C HIS A 135 -17.58 -3.92 14.85
N VAL A 136 -18.69 -4.38 14.30
CA VAL A 136 -19.03 -5.81 14.28
C VAL A 136 -18.27 -6.47 13.15
N SER A 137 -17.37 -7.38 13.47
CA SER A 137 -16.68 -8.18 12.45
C SER A 137 -17.62 -9.19 11.81
N LEU A 138 -17.65 -9.21 10.47
CA LEU A 138 -18.44 -10.11 9.65
C LEU A 138 -17.56 -10.96 8.73
N SER A 139 -16.24 -10.84 8.82
CA SER A 139 -15.28 -11.41 7.89
C SER A 139 -15.24 -12.95 7.85
N ASP A 140 -15.70 -13.59 8.91
CA ASP A 140 -15.84 -15.05 9.05
C ASP A 140 -17.30 -15.51 9.12
N ALA A 141 -18.25 -14.67 8.66
CA ALA A 141 -19.64 -15.09 8.49
C ALA A 141 -19.80 -15.93 7.21
N HIS A 142 -20.47 -17.06 7.33
CA HIS A 142 -20.70 -18.01 6.23
C HIS A 142 -22.16 -18.08 5.76
N THR A 143 -23.07 -17.39 6.45
CA THR A 143 -24.48 -17.30 6.07
C THR A 143 -25.04 -15.91 6.36
N VAL A 144 -26.08 -15.49 5.63
CA VAL A 144 -26.84 -14.27 5.94
C VAL A 144 -27.41 -14.36 7.36
N GLY A 145 -27.82 -15.54 7.81
CA GLY A 145 -28.31 -15.77 9.16
C GLY A 145 -27.28 -15.43 10.25
N GLU A 146 -26.00 -15.78 10.03
CA GLU A 146 -24.91 -15.40 10.94
C GLU A 146 -24.66 -13.90 10.96
N VAL A 147 -24.70 -13.23 9.81
CA VAL A 147 -24.61 -11.75 9.72
C VAL A 147 -25.73 -11.11 10.56
N VAL A 148 -26.97 -11.53 10.36
CA VAL A 148 -28.15 -11.03 11.11
C VAL A 148 -28.02 -11.28 12.61
N ALA A 149 -27.53 -12.46 13.01
CA ALA A 149 -27.31 -12.79 14.42
C ALA A 149 -26.27 -11.86 15.08
N ARG A 150 -25.16 -11.57 14.38
CA ARG A 150 -24.12 -10.63 14.86
C ARG A 150 -24.66 -9.20 14.96
N VAL A 151 -25.42 -8.74 13.96
CA VAL A 151 -26.10 -7.44 13.98
C VAL A 151 -27.03 -7.36 15.20
N ARG A 152 -27.87 -8.36 15.44
CA ARG A 152 -28.76 -8.41 16.62
C ARG A 152 -27.98 -8.33 17.93
N ALA A 153 -26.89 -9.06 18.04
CA ALA A 153 -26.03 -9.04 19.24
C ALA A 153 -25.31 -7.69 19.43
N GLY A 154 -24.95 -7.02 18.34
CA GLY A 154 -24.39 -5.66 18.36
C GLY A 154 -25.43 -4.63 18.80
N VAL A 155 -26.58 -4.61 18.17
CA VAL A 155 -27.70 -3.69 18.48
C VAL A 155 -28.15 -3.82 19.93
N ALA A 156 -28.14 -5.02 20.49
CA ALA A 156 -28.52 -5.25 21.91
C ALA A 156 -27.66 -4.49 22.93
N LYS A 157 -26.50 -3.99 22.51
CA LYS A 157 -25.56 -3.22 23.35
C LYS A 157 -25.70 -1.69 23.17
N LEU A 158 -26.58 -1.25 22.27
CA LEU A 158 -26.74 0.14 21.88
C LEU A 158 -28.06 0.72 22.41
N GLU A 159 -28.04 2.01 22.68
CA GLU A 159 -29.27 2.76 22.91
C GLU A 159 -30.04 2.96 21.59
N PRO A 160 -31.39 3.08 21.62
CA PRO A 160 -32.18 3.39 20.43
C PRO A 160 -31.66 4.65 19.70
N GLY A 161 -31.55 4.59 18.38
CA GLY A 161 -31.04 5.67 17.54
C GLY A 161 -29.52 5.69 17.38
N GLN A 162 -28.77 4.92 18.16
CA GLN A 162 -27.33 4.79 17.94
C GLN A 162 -27.04 3.92 16.72
N TRP A 163 -26.04 4.34 15.93
CA TRP A 163 -25.59 3.61 14.75
C TRP A 163 -24.87 2.31 15.13
N LEU A 164 -25.21 1.22 14.46
CA LEU A 164 -24.38 0.02 14.40
C LEU A 164 -23.56 0.03 13.13
N GLN A 165 -22.26 -0.11 13.28
CA GLN A 165 -21.35 -0.33 12.17
C GLN A 165 -20.82 -1.78 12.21
N GLY A 166 -20.69 -2.38 11.03
CA GLY A 166 -20.05 -3.69 10.86
C GLY A 166 -19.30 -3.74 9.53
N GLU A 167 -18.38 -4.68 9.40
CA GLU A 167 -17.52 -4.75 8.21
C GLU A 167 -17.07 -6.17 7.88
N GLY A 168 -16.71 -6.40 6.64
CA GLY A 168 -16.04 -7.61 6.19
C GLY A 168 -16.96 -8.71 5.67
N TRP A 169 -18.26 -8.48 5.51
CA TRP A 169 -19.12 -9.45 4.84
C TRP A 169 -18.77 -9.57 3.35
N ASP A 170 -19.03 -10.75 2.74
CA ASP A 170 -18.67 -11.05 1.35
C ASP A 170 -19.63 -12.12 0.84
N GLU A 171 -20.43 -11.81 -0.20
CA GLU A 171 -21.39 -12.75 -0.80
C GLU A 171 -20.71 -14.00 -1.39
N GLY A 172 -19.44 -13.90 -1.75
CA GLY A 172 -18.65 -15.05 -2.19
C GLY A 172 -18.41 -16.08 -1.08
N LYS A 173 -18.45 -15.65 0.19
CA LYS A 173 -18.30 -16.52 1.38
C LYS A 173 -19.63 -17.01 1.92
N LEU A 174 -20.72 -16.27 1.64
CA LEU A 174 -22.05 -16.64 2.13
C LEU A 174 -22.62 -17.82 1.34
N ALA A 175 -23.19 -18.80 2.03
CA ALA A 175 -23.78 -19.99 1.43
C ALA A 175 -24.96 -19.66 0.47
N GLU A 176 -25.62 -18.53 0.70
CA GLU A 176 -26.71 -18.04 -0.13
C GLU A 176 -26.22 -17.37 -1.43
N HIS A 177 -24.91 -17.08 -1.56
CA HIS A 177 -24.29 -16.42 -2.72
C HIS A 177 -25.06 -15.19 -3.21
N ARG A 178 -25.54 -14.36 -2.29
CA ARG A 178 -26.26 -13.13 -2.56
C ARG A 178 -25.85 -12.02 -1.59
N TYR A 179 -26.14 -10.80 -1.96
CA TYR A 179 -25.97 -9.66 -1.06
C TYR A 179 -26.87 -9.80 0.19
N VAL A 180 -26.36 -9.30 1.30
CA VAL A 180 -27.18 -8.94 2.46
C VAL A 180 -28.03 -7.72 2.06
N THR A 181 -29.28 -7.67 2.48
CA THR A 181 -30.22 -6.60 2.13
C THR A 181 -30.80 -5.92 3.36
N ALA A 182 -31.41 -4.75 3.18
CA ALA A 182 -32.15 -4.06 4.25
C ALA A 182 -33.18 -4.96 4.92
N ALA A 183 -33.92 -5.74 4.11
CA ALA A 183 -34.96 -6.65 4.62
C ALA A 183 -34.41 -7.75 5.54
N ASP A 184 -33.17 -8.21 5.33
CA ASP A 184 -32.52 -9.17 6.22
C ASP A 184 -32.20 -8.53 7.60
N LEU A 185 -31.89 -7.22 7.62
CA LEU A 185 -31.41 -6.51 8.81
C LEU A 185 -32.54 -5.91 9.68
N ASP A 186 -33.67 -5.54 9.07
CA ASP A 186 -34.72 -4.74 9.72
C ASP A 186 -35.27 -5.36 11.01
N ALA A 187 -35.52 -6.67 11.01
CA ALA A 187 -36.04 -7.36 12.21
C ALA A 187 -35.00 -7.49 13.33
N ALA A 188 -33.71 -7.41 13.00
CA ALA A 188 -32.63 -7.44 14.00
C ALA A 188 -32.31 -6.04 14.57
N SER A 189 -32.68 -4.98 13.86
CA SER A 189 -32.32 -3.58 14.21
C SER A 189 -33.50 -2.60 14.05
N PRO A 190 -34.64 -2.84 14.73
CA PRO A 190 -35.88 -2.05 14.48
C PRO A 190 -35.79 -0.61 14.97
N ARG A 191 -34.83 -0.27 15.84
CA ARG A 191 -34.69 1.05 16.45
C ARG A 191 -33.30 1.68 16.27
N ASN A 192 -32.41 1.02 15.56
CA ASN A 192 -31.02 1.45 15.37
C ASN A 192 -30.71 1.47 13.88
N PRO A 193 -30.16 2.56 13.33
CA PRO A 193 -29.63 2.57 11.99
C PRO A 193 -28.40 1.65 11.91
N VAL A 194 -28.29 0.90 10.81
CA VAL A 194 -27.22 -0.08 10.59
C VAL A 194 -26.53 0.21 9.26
N TRP A 195 -25.20 0.19 9.30
CA TRP A 195 -24.35 0.20 8.12
C TRP A 195 -23.34 -0.95 8.18
N LEU A 196 -23.35 -1.84 7.19
CA LEU A 196 -22.43 -2.95 7.07
C LEU A 196 -21.58 -2.78 5.81
N LEU A 197 -20.30 -2.45 5.98
CA LEU A 197 -19.36 -2.29 4.87
C LEU A 197 -18.94 -3.66 4.35
N HIS A 198 -18.99 -3.83 3.03
CA HIS A 198 -18.48 -5.03 2.38
C HIS A 198 -16.96 -5.12 2.50
N THR A 199 -16.38 -6.33 2.46
CA THR A 199 -14.94 -6.56 2.61
C THR A 199 -14.08 -5.74 1.63
N THR A 200 -14.58 -5.43 0.42
CA THR A 200 -13.83 -4.62 -0.57
C THR A 200 -13.84 -3.11 -0.31
N GLY A 201 -14.68 -2.62 0.63
CA GLY A 201 -14.80 -1.19 0.90
C GLY A 201 -15.60 -0.37 -0.13
N HIS A 202 -16.02 -0.95 -1.27
CA HIS A 202 -16.65 -0.25 -2.39
C HIS A 202 -18.17 -0.34 -2.43
N TYR A 203 -18.76 -1.07 -1.51
CA TYR A 203 -20.22 -1.12 -1.31
C TYR A 203 -20.53 -1.57 0.12
N GLY A 204 -21.73 -1.28 0.54
CA GLY A 204 -22.23 -1.69 1.83
C GLY A 204 -23.73 -1.80 1.82
N VAL A 205 -24.31 -2.26 2.92
CA VAL A 205 -25.74 -2.40 3.10
C VAL A 205 -26.23 -1.61 4.30
N ALA A 206 -27.25 -0.80 4.07
CA ALA A 206 -28.00 -0.06 5.08
C ALA A 206 -29.33 -0.78 5.38
N ASN A 207 -29.77 -0.79 6.65
CA ASN A 207 -31.13 -1.21 6.97
C ASN A 207 -32.14 -0.12 6.53
N THR A 208 -33.45 -0.42 6.54
CA THR A 208 -34.50 0.53 6.12
C THR A 208 -34.50 1.80 6.97
N LEU A 209 -34.11 1.74 8.23
CA LEU A 209 -34.02 2.93 9.08
C LEU A 209 -32.89 3.87 8.61
N ALA A 210 -31.72 3.34 8.33
CA ALA A 210 -30.58 4.12 7.81
C ALA A 210 -30.90 4.72 6.43
N LEU A 211 -31.55 3.97 5.52
CA LEU A 211 -32.00 4.51 4.22
C LEU A 211 -32.95 5.70 4.39
N ARG A 212 -33.89 5.63 5.35
CA ARG A 212 -34.82 6.74 5.62
C ARG A 212 -34.10 7.97 6.18
N GLU A 213 -33.14 7.79 7.08
CA GLU A 213 -32.32 8.89 7.58
C GLU A 213 -31.49 9.54 6.49
N ALA A 214 -31.02 8.75 5.52
CA ALA A 214 -30.29 9.19 4.34
C ALA A 214 -31.19 9.76 3.23
N HIS A 215 -32.52 9.83 3.45
CA HIS A 215 -33.51 10.27 2.45
C HIS A 215 -33.45 9.47 1.13
N ILE A 216 -33.06 8.20 1.20
CA ILE A 216 -33.05 7.29 0.03
C ILE A 216 -34.42 6.64 -0.11
N GLU A 217 -35.13 7.05 -1.15
CA GLU A 217 -36.49 6.65 -1.46
C GLU A 217 -36.57 5.85 -2.80
N PRO A 218 -37.69 5.20 -3.13
CA PRO A 218 -37.84 4.51 -4.41
C PRO A 218 -37.59 5.40 -5.64
N ALA A 219 -37.89 6.70 -5.54
CA ALA A 219 -37.68 7.68 -6.62
C ALA A 219 -36.26 8.30 -6.64
N SER A 220 -35.44 8.03 -5.66
CA SER A 220 -34.04 8.55 -5.61
C SER A 220 -33.28 8.09 -6.85
N LYS A 221 -32.54 9.00 -7.47
CA LYS A 221 -31.66 8.69 -8.60
C LYS A 221 -30.30 8.25 -8.12
N ASP A 222 -29.62 7.44 -8.92
CA ASP A 222 -28.24 7.12 -8.69
C ASP A 222 -27.39 8.41 -8.76
N PRO A 223 -26.45 8.61 -7.83
CA PRO A 223 -25.52 9.73 -7.90
C PRO A 223 -24.48 9.50 -9.02
N PRO A 224 -23.78 10.55 -9.44
CA PRO A 224 -22.64 10.38 -10.33
C PRO A 224 -21.62 9.40 -9.73
N ALA A 225 -21.12 8.46 -10.53
CA ALA A 225 -20.18 7.43 -10.11
C ALA A 225 -20.63 6.61 -8.88
N GLY A 226 -21.94 6.33 -8.75
CA GLY A 226 -22.49 5.48 -7.70
C GLY A 226 -23.79 4.79 -8.11
N THR A 227 -24.17 3.74 -7.40
CA THR A 227 -25.37 2.95 -7.69
C THR A 227 -26.16 2.65 -6.41
N ILE A 228 -27.47 2.87 -6.46
CA ILE A 228 -28.43 2.42 -5.45
C ILE A 228 -29.06 1.13 -5.97
N ASP A 229 -28.66 -0.01 -5.45
CA ASP A 229 -29.24 -1.29 -5.87
C ASP A 229 -30.73 -1.39 -5.49
N ARG A 230 -31.53 -1.99 -6.38
CA ARG A 230 -33.00 -2.07 -6.22
C ARG A 230 -33.48 -3.50 -6.31
N ASP A 231 -34.57 -3.78 -5.58
CA ASP A 231 -35.29 -5.04 -5.67
C ASP A 231 -36.13 -5.10 -6.97
N ALA A 232 -36.78 -6.25 -7.20
CA ALA A 232 -37.63 -6.46 -8.37
C ALA A 232 -38.84 -5.50 -8.43
N ALA A 233 -39.22 -4.87 -7.33
CA ALA A 233 -40.27 -3.85 -7.27
C ALA A 233 -39.74 -2.41 -7.44
N GLY A 234 -38.45 -2.25 -7.74
CA GLY A 234 -37.80 -0.95 -7.91
C GLY A 234 -37.50 -0.21 -6.59
N ARG A 235 -37.63 -0.83 -5.45
CA ARG A 235 -37.33 -0.24 -4.14
C ARG A 235 -35.83 -0.42 -3.82
N PRO A 236 -35.17 0.55 -3.15
CA PRO A 236 -33.81 0.39 -2.68
C PRO A 236 -33.66 -0.89 -1.84
N SER A 237 -32.74 -1.76 -2.22
CA SER A 237 -32.47 -3.02 -1.53
C SER A 237 -31.71 -2.86 -0.21
N GLY A 238 -31.14 -1.68 0.01
CA GLY A 238 -30.18 -1.38 1.07
C GLY A 238 -28.75 -1.35 0.58
N VAL A 239 -28.42 -2.01 -0.52
CA VAL A 239 -27.06 -2.04 -1.07
C VAL A 239 -26.77 -0.74 -1.81
N LEU A 240 -25.68 -0.09 -1.40
CA LEU A 240 -25.18 1.16 -1.97
C LEU A 240 -23.75 0.95 -2.43
N LYS A 241 -23.42 1.41 -3.65
CA LYS A 241 -22.10 1.22 -4.26
C LYS A 241 -21.44 2.57 -4.54
N GLU A 242 -20.13 2.64 -4.32
CA GLU A 242 -19.28 3.79 -4.60
C GLU A 242 -19.87 5.08 -3.98
N SER A 243 -19.96 6.19 -4.72
CA SER A 243 -20.47 7.47 -4.20
C SER A 243 -21.92 7.42 -3.65
N ALA A 244 -22.69 6.37 -3.94
CA ALA A 244 -24.00 6.21 -3.31
C ALA A 244 -23.91 5.91 -1.80
N MET A 245 -22.78 5.39 -1.32
CA MET A 245 -22.53 5.17 0.10
C MET A 245 -22.50 6.47 0.91
N ASP A 246 -22.03 7.56 0.31
CA ASP A 246 -21.84 8.85 0.97
C ASP A 246 -23.12 9.36 1.65
N ALA A 247 -24.28 9.08 1.06
CA ALA A 247 -25.56 9.47 1.61
C ALA A 247 -25.82 8.89 3.01
N VAL A 248 -25.26 7.71 3.31
CA VAL A 248 -25.38 7.04 4.62
C VAL A 248 -24.14 7.30 5.48
N VAL A 249 -22.96 7.15 4.91
CA VAL A 249 -21.68 7.24 5.66
C VAL A 249 -21.51 8.62 6.29
N ASN A 250 -21.91 9.69 5.61
CA ASN A 250 -21.85 11.06 6.13
C ASN A 250 -22.79 11.33 7.32
N LEU A 251 -23.74 10.44 7.61
CA LEU A 251 -24.61 10.52 8.79
C LEU A 251 -24.03 9.81 10.01
N ILE A 252 -23.06 8.95 9.80
CA ILE A 252 -22.43 8.18 10.89
C ILE A 252 -21.48 9.10 11.66
N PRO A 253 -21.59 9.19 13.00
CA PRO A 253 -20.64 9.99 13.76
C PRO A 253 -19.19 9.53 13.55
N PRO A 254 -18.26 10.43 13.23
CA PRO A 254 -16.87 10.05 13.02
C PRO A 254 -16.23 9.54 14.31
N PRO A 255 -15.20 8.69 14.24
CA PRO A 255 -14.44 8.25 15.39
C PRO A 255 -13.84 9.43 16.17
N THR A 256 -13.93 9.38 17.48
CA THR A 256 -13.28 10.38 18.35
C THR A 256 -11.75 10.30 18.22
N PRO A 257 -11.01 11.38 18.55
CA PRO A 257 -9.55 11.36 18.55
C PRO A 257 -8.94 10.23 19.41
N ALA A 258 -9.61 9.87 20.50
CA ALA A 258 -9.20 8.77 21.37
C ALA A 258 -9.36 7.40 20.68
N GLN A 259 -10.49 7.19 19.98
CA GLN A 259 -10.75 5.96 19.24
C GLN A 259 -9.76 5.80 18.07
N ARG A 260 -9.46 6.88 17.31
CA ARG A 260 -8.45 6.85 16.24
C ARG A 260 -7.08 6.42 16.78
N ARG A 261 -6.60 7.05 17.88
CA ARG A 261 -5.32 6.67 18.49
C ARG A 261 -5.31 5.22 18.98
N ALA A 262 -6.39 4.78 19.61
CA ALA A 262 -6.51 3.40 20.07
C ALA A 262 -6.49 2.41 18.88
N GLY A 263 -7.19 2.72 17.79
CA GLY A 263 -7.19 1.94 16.56
C GLY A 263 -5.79 1.83 15.95
N ILE A 264 -5.10 2.97 15.77
CA ILE A 264 -3.73 2.99 15.26
C ILE A 264 -2.80 2.10 16.11
N LEU A 265 -2.85 2.23 17.43
CA LEU A 265 -2.02 1.43 18.34
C LEU A 265 -2.34 -0.07 18.23
N ALA A 266 -3.61 -0.44 18.13
CA ALA A 266 -4.03 -1.83 17.97
C ALA A 266 -3.51 -2.44 16.65
N SER A 267 -3.56 -1.67 15.56
CA SER A 267 -2.99 -2.10 14.28
C SER A 267 -1.46 -2.25 14.35
N ILE A 268 -0.75 -1.31 14.98
CA ILE A 268 0.70 -1.39 15.16
C ILE A 268 1.08 -2.60 16.04
N GLU A 269 0.32 -2.89 17.09
CA GLU A 269 0.54 -4.08 17.91
C GLU A 269 0.39 -5.37 17.08
N LEU A 270 -0.62 -5.43 16.20
CA LEU A 270 -0.79 -6.54 15.26
C LEU A 270 0.39 -6.62 14.27
N MET A 271 0.83 -5.48 13.71
CA MET A 271 2.01 -5.42 12.85
C MET A 271 3.24 -6.03 13.54
N HIS A 272 3.51 -5.64 14.78
CA HIS A 272 4.65 -6.15 15.54
C HIS A 272 4.60 -7.66 15.75
N ARG A 273 3.42 -8.22 16.05
CA ARG A 273 3.23 -9.68 16.20
C ARG A 273 3.52 -10.45 14.90
N GLU A 274 3.45 -9.78 13.77
CA GLU A 274 3.63 -10.34 12.44
C GLU A 274 4.97 -9.94 11.78
N GLY A 275 5.92 -9.38 12.55
CA GLY A 275 7.23 -9.00 12.06
C GLY A 275 7.24 -7.78 11.14
N MET A 276 6.21 -6.94 11.21
CA MET A 276 6.04 -5.77 10.35
C MET A 276 6.46 -4.50 11.11
N THR A 277 7.20 -3.61 10.45
CA THR A 277 7.72 -2.36 11.04
C THR A 277 7.38 -1.11 10.22
N GLY A 278 6.86 -1.27 9.01
CA GLY A 278 6.52 -0.15 8.14
C GLY A 278 5.19 -0.34 7.43
N VAL A 279 4.52 0.79 7.12
CA VAL A 279 3.24 0.80 6.41
C VAL A 279 3.03 2.10 5.63
N LYS A 280 2.37 2.02 4.47
CA LYS A 280 1.76 3.16 3.82
C LYS A 280 0.26 3.14 4.10
N ASP A 281 -0.22 4.14 4.84
CA ASP A 281 -1.63 4.33 5.19
C ASP A 281 -2.25 5.37 4.24
N PRO A 282 -3.02 4.93 3.25
CA PRO A 282 -3.60 5.83 2.25
C PRO A 282 -4.93 6.40 2.71
N ASP A 283 -5.37 7.46 2.02
CA ASP A 283 -6.71 8.03 2.11
C ASP A 283 -7.02 8.69 3.46
N ILE A 284 -6.00 9.25 4.12
CA ILE A 284 -6.18 9.88 5.41
C ILE A 284 -6.76 11.31 5.31
N ASP A 285 -7.43 11.70 6.41
CA ASP A 285 -7.84 13.07 6.69
C ASP A 285 -6.92 13.79 7.70
N ARG A 286 -7.22 15.06 7.98
CA ARG A 286 -6.48 15.85 8.97
C ARG A 286 -6.59 15.25 10.38
N ALA A 287 -7.73 14.69 10.77
CA ALA A 287 -7.91 14.13 12.10
C ALA A 287 -7.05 12.87 12.30
N THR A 288 -6.87 12.08 11.25
CA THR A 288 -5.98 10.90 11.25
C THR A 288 -4.51 11.32 11.33
N TRP A 289 -4.10 12.34 10.54
CA TRP A 289 -2.75 12.90 10.68
C TRP A 289 -2.46 13.39 12.09
N ASP A 290 -3.39 14.16 12.69
CA ASP A 290 -3.24 14.69 14.04
C ASP A 290 -3.14 13.57 15.08
N ALA A 291 -3.84 12.45 14.87
CA ALA A 291 -3.73 11.26 15.73
C ALA A 291 -2.33 10.62 15.64
N TYR A 292 -1.77 10.46 14.43
CA TYR A 292 -0.39 9.98 14.24
C TYR A 292 0.65 10.92 14.85
N ALA A 293 0.51 12.22 14.62
CA ALA A 293 1.43 13.23 15.16
C ALA A 293 1.40 13.28 16.69
N GLU A 294 0.22 13.07 17.29
CA GLU A 294 0.08 12.96 18.75
C GLU A 294 0.78 11.72 19.31
N LEU A 295 0.56 10.55 18.69
CA LEU A 295 1.24 9.31 19.08
C LEU A 295 2.77 9.43 18.94
N LEU A 296 3.24 10.10 17.90
CA LEU A 296 4.66 10.38 17.71
C LEU A 296 5.21 11.27 18.86
N ARG A 297 4.51 12.36 19.22
CA ARG A 297 4.91 13.24 20.33
C ARG A 297 4.93 12.52 21.68
N GLN A 298 4.05 11.56 21.87
CA GLN A 298 4.00 10.72 23.06
C GLN A 298 5.08 9.61 23.08
N GLY A 299 5.84 9.45 21.97
CA GLY A 299 6.79 8.35 21.80
C GLY A 299 6.14 6.97 21.61
N ALA A 300 4.83 6.94 21.32
CA ALA A 300 4.03 5.73 21.17
C ALA A 300 3.95 5.23 19.73
N LEU A 301 4.34 6.04 18.73
CA LEU A 301 4.38 5.61 17.32
C LEU A 301 5.65 4.77 17.08
N ALA A 302 5.50 3.46 17.19
CA ALA A 302 6.60 2.50 17.02
C ALA A 302 6.51 1.79 15.65
N ALA A 303 6.29 2.53 14.58
CA ALA A 303 6.29 2.07 13.20
C ALA A 303 6.70 3.20 12.26
N HIS A 304 7.21 2.84 11.09
CA HIS A 304 7.39 3.79 9.98
C HIS A 304 6.07 3.91 9.22
N VAL A 305 5.47 5.08 9.28
CA VAL A 305 4.17 5.37 8.65
C VAL A 305 4.34 6.42 7.56
N CYS A 306 4.00 6.06 6.32
CA CYS A 306 3.90 6.94 5.18
C CYS A 306 2.41 7.16 4.88
N VAL A 307 1.92 8.39 4.89
CA VAL A 307 0.50 8.66 4.65
C VAL A 307 0.27 9.25 3.27
N LEU A 308 -0.85 8.86 2.64
CA LEU A 308 -1.40 9.55 1.47
C LEU A 308 -2.70 10.25 1.86
N TRP A 309 -2.79 11.54 1.55
CA TRP A 309 -3.95 12.36 1.86
C TRP A 309 -5.07 12.15 0.84
N HIS A 310 -6.29 12.07 1.30
CA HIS A 310 -7.47 12.01 0.44
C HIS A 310 -7.55 13.26 -0.45
N ALA A 311 -7.53 13.07 -1.78
CA ALA A 311 -7.56 14.19 -2.72
C ALA A 311 -8.97 14.60 -3.16
N GLY A 312 -9.97 13.77 -2.87
CA GLY A 312 -11.33 13.91 -3.38
C GLY A 312 -11.41 13.66 -4.89
N SER A 313 -12.55 14.01 -5.50
CA SER A 313 -12.88 13.71 -6.90
C SER A 313 -12.99 14.97 -7.79
N THR A 314 -12.58 16.13 -7.29
CA THR A 314 -12.64 17.41 -8.03
C THR A 314 -11.31 18.14 -7.98
N LEU A 315 -11.10 19.03 -8.94
CA LEU A 315 -9.89 19.88 -8.93
C LEU A 315 -9.85 20.83 -7.71
N GLU A 316 -11.00 21.21 -7.18
CA GLU A 316 -11.11 22.03 -5.97
C GLU A 316 -10.69 21.24 -4.73
N SER A 317 -11.22 20.03 -4.54
CA SER A 317 -10.81 19.15 -3.44
C SER A 317 -9.33 18.80 -3.51
N ALA A 318 -8.80 18.55 -4.72
CA ALA A 318 -7.37 18.32 -4.93
C ALA A 318 -6.50 19.51 -4.54
N ARG A 319 -6.94 20.76 -4.84
CA ARG A 319 -6.25 21.97 -4.37
C ARG A 319 -6.28 22.09 -2.84
N SER A 320 -7.40 21.76 -2.23
CA SER A 320 -7.53 21.76 -0.76
C SER A 320 -6.59 20.72 -0.12
N ALA A 321 -6.55 19.50 -0.67
CA ALA A 321 -5.61 18.46 -0.23
C ALA A 321 -4.14 18.89 -0.44
N LEU A 322 -3.82 19.50 -1.57
CA LEU A 322 -2.47 20.02 -1.82
C LEU A 322 -2.09 21.10 -0.79
N ALA A 323 -3.01 22.01 -0.48
CA ALA A 323 -2.78 23.05 0.52
C ALA A 323 -2.50 22.45 1.91
N GLU A 324 -3.13 21.32 2.23
CA GLU A 324 -2.85 20.56 3.46
C GLU A 324 -1.48 19.86 3.38
N ILE A 325 -1.22 19.11 2.32
CA ILE A 325 0.03 18.36 2.13
C ILE A 325 1.27 19.25 2.26
N VAL A 326 1.24 20.46 1.70
CA VAL A 326 2.42 21.35 1.70
C VAL A 326 2.72 21.98 3.06
N GLN A 327 1.81 21.87 4.03
CA GLN A 327 2.04 22.32 5.41
C GLN A 327 2.83 21.28 6.23
N HIS A 328 2.97 20.06 5.73
CA HIS A 328 3.63 18.96 6.43
C HIS A 328 4.97 18.59 5.79
N PRO A 329 5.92 18.03 6.56
CA PRO A 329 7.19 17.54 6.02
C PRO A 329 6.95 16.46 4.95
N ARG A 330 7.40 16.73 3.72
CA ARG A 330 7.33 15.82 2.57
C ARG A 330 8.70 15.19 2.30
N PRO A 331 8.75 14.03 1.64
CA PRO A 331 10.03 13.41 1.29
C PRO A 331 11.01 14.39 0.61
N PRO A 332 12.30 14.38 0.95
CA PRO A 332 12.96 13.46 1.88
C PRO A 332 12.83 13.83 3.37
N ALA A 333 12.08 14.87 3.74
CA ALA A 333 11.85 15.24 5.12
C ALA A 333 10.74 14.36 5.75
N SER A 334 10.87 14.12 7.07
CA SER A 334 9.94 13.34 7.87
C SER A 334 9.84 13.90 9.29
N LEU A 335 8.88 13.42 10.06
CA LEU A 335 8.83 13.61 11.50
C LEU A 335 9.39 12.36 12.22
N GLY A 336 10.08 12.57 13.34
CA GLY A 336 10.60 11.47 14.17
C GLY A 336 11.59 10.58 13.42
N GLU A 337 12.47 11.16 12.58
CA GLU A 337 13.52 10.44 11.84
C GLU A 337 12.99 9.29 10.93
N GLY A 338 11.87 9.50 10.27
CA GLY A 338 11.27 8.51 9.36
C GLY A 338 10.04 7.80 9.90
N ARG A 339 9.64 8.05 11.15
CA ARG A 339 8.45 7.40 11.72
C ARG A 339 7.13 7.91 11.17
N LEU A 340 7.07 9.18 10.71
CA LEU A 340 5.87 9.73 10.09
C LEU A 340 6.24 10.60 8.88
N VAL A 341 5.74 10.22 7.72
CA VAL A 341 6.02 10.88 6.43
C VAL A 341 4.72 11.26 5.76
N SER A 342 4.55 12.53 5.39
CA SER A 342 3.47 12.98 4.50
C SER A 342 3.92 12.73 3.06
N CYS A 343 3.62 11.54 2.53
CA CYS A 343 4.18 11.07 1.26
C CYS A 343 3.55 11.73 0.04
N GLY A 344 2.22 11.91 0.04
CA GLY A 344 1.53 12.44 -1.14
C GLY A 344 0.02 12.37 -1.07
N ALA A 345 -0.61 12.27 -2.23
CA ALA A 345 -2.05 12.25 -2.40
C ALA A 345 -2.56 10.88 -2.84
N LYS A 346 -3.73 10.45 -2.34
CA LYS A 346 -4.53 9.32 -2.82
C LYS A 346 -5.62 9.84 -3.74
N ILE A 347 -5.74 9.21 -4.91
CA ILE A 347 -6.83 9.45 -5.88
C ILE A 347 -7.44 8.10 -6.26
N TYR A 348 -8.71 8.09 -6.63
CA TYR A 348 -9.40 6.93 -7.17
C TYR A 348 -9.70 7.16 -8.65
N MET A 349 -9.30 6.23 -9.53
CA MET A 349 -9.66 6.29 -10.95
C MET A 349 -10.93 5.51 -11.25
N ASP A 350 -11.17 4.42 -10.54
CA ASP A 350 -12.35 3.57 -10.71
C ASP A 350 -12.77 2.90 -9.39
N GLY A 351 -13.74 2.01 -9.49
CA GLY A 351 -14.22 1.21 -8.37
C GLY A 351 -13.53 -0.15 -8.26
N SER A 352 -14.23 -1.20 -7.81
CA SER A 352 -13.64 -2.48 -7.47
C SER A 352 -14.07 -3.64 -8.36
N GLY A 353 -13.25 -4.71 -8.36
CA GLY A 353 -13.60 -5.97 -8.98
C GLY A 353 -14.74 -6.70 -8.27
N GLY A 354 -14.88 -6.54 -6.95
CA GLY A 354 -15.98 -7.12 -6.18
C GLY A 354 -17.33 -6.51 -6.52
N ALA A 355 -17.40 -5.19 -6.55
CA ALA A 355 -18.63 -4.46 -6.93
C ALA A 355 -18.92 -4.47 -8.44
N ARG A 356 -17.96 -4.90 -9.28
CA ARG A 356 -18.01 -4.79 -10.74
C ARG A 356 -18.14 -3.34 -11.22
N THR A 357 -17.56 -2.43 -10.49
CA THR A 357 -17.51 -0.99 -10.76
C THR A 357 -16.14 -0.54 -11.32
N GLY A 358 -15.12 -1.38 -11.26
CA GLY A 358 -13.84 -1.15 -11.93
C GLY A 358 -14.03 -0.91 -13.43
N TRP A 359 -13.34 0.12 -13.96
CA TRP A 359 -13.52 0.58 -15.34
C TRP A 359 -12.71 -0.26 -16.34
N VAL A 360 -13.41 -1.10 -17.11
CA VAL A 360 -12.84 -2.10 -18.02
C VAL A 360 -13.22 -1.87 -19.49
N TYR A 361 -12.42 -2.41 -20.42
CA TYR A 361 -12.71 -2.35 -21.86
C TYR A 361 -13.82 -3.30 -22.28
N ALA A 362 -13.87 -4.52 -21.70
CA ALA A 362 -14.86 -5.52 -21.98
C ALA A 362 -15.86 -5.64 -20.82
N ASP A 363 -17.03 -6.18 -21.07
CA ASP A 363 -18.06 -6.36 -20.04
C ASP A 363 -17.55 -7.22 -18.87
N TRP A 364 -18.00 -6.90 -17.66
CA TRP A 364 -17.82 -7.75 -16.51
C TRP A 364 -18.49 -9.11 -16.72
N ASN A 365 -17.89 -10.16 -16.17
CA ASN A 365 -18.48 -11.49 -16.21
C ASN A 365 -19.73 -11.54 -15.31
N ARG A 366 -20.77 -12.24 -15.77
CA ARG A 366 -22.03 -12.41 -15.05
C ARG A 366 -21.95 -13.60 -14.11
N HIS A 367 -21.43 -13.38 -12.94
CA HIS A 367 -21.23 -14.51 -12.07
C HIS A 367 -22.41 -14.76 -11.13
N PHE A 368 -22.83 -13.76 -10.37
CA PHE A 368 -23.94 -13.87 -9.40
C PHE A 368 -25.30 -13.44 -9.94
N SER A 369 -25.37 -12.70 -11.03
CA SER A 369 -26.64 -12.31 -11.64
C SER A 369 -26.49 -12.21 -13.15
N GLU A 370 -27.47 -12.73 -13.88
CA GLU A 370 -27.54 -12.63 -15.35
C GLU A 370 -27.87 -11.20 -15.84
N VAL A 371 -27.95 -10.24 -14.93
CA VAL A 371 -28.50 -8.89 -15.19
C VAL A 371 -27.47 -7.88 -15.67
N ASP A 372 -26.15 -8.12 -15.48
CA ASP A 372 -25.07 -7.17 -15.77
C ASP A 372 -24.63 -7.12 -17.24
N THR A 373 -25.58 -7.18 -18.19
CA THR A 373 -25.24 -7.07 -19.60
C THR A 373 -24.84 -5.64 -19.93
N GLY A 374 -23.66 -5.47 -20.56
CA GLY A 374 -23.14 -4.15 -20.93
C GLY A 374 -22.50 -3.40 -19.77
N ASN A 375 -22.32 -4.02 -18.61
CA ASN A 375 -21.61 -3.43 -17.50
C ASN A 375 -20.10 -3.44 -17.76
N ARG A 376 -19.50 -2.26 -17.83
CA ARG A 376 -18.04 -2.06 -17.98
C ARG A 376 -17.45 -1.26 -16.83
N GLY A 377 -18.18 -1.12 -15.74
CA GLY A 377 -17.82 -0.21 -14.69
C GLY A 377 -17.81 1.25 -15.17
N TYR A 378 -17.23 2.11 -14.38
CA TYR A 378 -17.14 3.54 -14.66
C TYR A 378 -15.95 4.17 -13.94
N PRO A 379 -15.43 5.31 -14.46
CA PRO A 379 -14.42 6.07 -13.73
C PRO A 379 -15.07 6.70 -12.48
N ALA A 380 -14.32 6.75 -11.37
CA ALA A 380 -14.76 7.37 -10.12
C ALA A 380 -14.97 8.89 -10.26
N GLU A 381 -14.28 9.49 -11.23
CA GLU A 381 -14.36 10.91 -11.56
C GLU A 381 -14.18 11.13 -13.06
N ASP A 382 -14.45 12.33 -13.56
CA ASP A 382 -14.16 12.66 -14.96
C ASP A 382 -12.67 12.43 -15.26
N PRO A 383 -12.35 11.57 -16.24
CA PRO A 383 -10.96 11.24 -16.56
C PRO A 383 -10.08 12.47 -16.91
N GLN A 384 -10.65 13.56 -17.42
CA GLN A 384 -9.89 14.79 -17.69
C GLN A 384 -9.65 15.60 -16.40
N VAL A 385 -10.60 15.56 -15.44
CA VAL A 385 -10.41 16.14 -14.10
C VAL A 385 -9.29 15.37 -13.39
N TYR A 386 -9.33 14.03 -13.40
CA TYR A 386 -8.25 13.20 -12.87
C TYR A 386 -6.88 13.61 -13.44
N ARG A 387 -6.75 13.72 -14.75
CA ARG A 387 -5.50 14.13 -15.41
C ARG A 387 -5.04 15.52 -14.97
N ALA A 388 -5.96 16.46 -14.77
CA ALA A 388 -5.65 17.78 -14.24
C ALA A 388 -5.18 17.74 -12.78
N MET A 389 -5.77 16.85 -11.95
CA MET A 389 -5.34 16.61 -10.56
C MET A 389 -3.92 16.02 -10.51
N VAL A 390 -3.62 15.04 -11.34
CA VAL A 390 -2.26 14.47 -11.46
C VAL A 390 -1.25 15.55 -11.79
N ARG A 391 -1.54 16.41 -12.79
CA ARG A 391 -0.67 17.54 -13.14
C ARG A 391 -0.48 18.51 -11.98
N LEU A 392 -1.55 18.85 -11.25
CA LEU A 392 -1.51 19.73 -10.09
C LEU A 392 -0.50 19.23 -9.04
N PHE A 393 -0.61 17.95 -8.64
CA PHE A 393 0.28 17.35 -7.65
C PHE A 393 1.70 17.19 -8.20
N HIS A 394 1.85 16.79 -9.46
CA HIS A 394 3.15 16.62 -10.11
C HIS A 394 3.94 17.92 -10.15
N HIS A 395 3.34 19.04 -10.60
CA HIS A 395 3.96 20.37 -10.58
C HIS A 395 4.35 20.83 -9.17
N ALA A 396 3.57 20.44 -8.16
CA ALA A 396 3.88 20.71 -6.76
C ALA A 396 4.95 19.77 -6.17
N LYS A 397 5.50 18.84 -6.97
CA LYS A 397 6.47 17.80 -6.56
C LYS A 397 5.91 16.92 -5.45
N VAL A 398 4.65 16.54 -5.57
CA VAL A 398 3.94 15.66 -4.65
C VAL A 398 3.72 14.32 -5.32
N HIS A 399 4.04 13.24 -4.61
CA HIS A 399 3.71 11.88 -5.01
C HIS A 399 2.19 11.69 -5.15
N VAL A 400 1.78 10.91 -6.13
CA VAL A 400 0.39 10.50 -6.32
C VAL A 400 0.32 8.99 -6.33
N GLY A 401 -0.49 8.42 -5.43
CA GLY A 401 -0.91 7.03 -5.47
C GLY A 401 -2.35 6.95 -5.97
N THR A 402 -2.56 6.26 -7.09
CA THR A 402 -3.89 6.16 -7.70
C THR A 402 -4.42 4.74 -7.64
N HIS A 403 -5.60 4.58 -7.03
CA HIS A 403 -6.39 3.36 -7.10
C HIS A 403 -6.84 3.11 -8.55
N ALA A 404 -6.49 1.98 -9.13
CA ALA A 404 -6.92 1.56 -10.46
C ALA A 404 -6.94 0.03 -10.57
N VAL A 405 -8.13 -0.52 -10.78
CA VAL A 405 -8.44 -1.96 -10.77
C VAL A 405 -8.71 -2.50 -12.16
N GLY A 406 -9.50 -1.81 -12.95
CA GLY A 406 -9.85 -2.18 -14.31
C GLY A 406 -8.74 -1.87 -15.31
N ASP A 407 -8.63 -2.66 -16.37
CA ASP A 407 -7.60 -2.51 -17.41
C ASP A 407 -7.64 -1.13 -18.08
N ARG A 408 -8.83 -0.59 -18.31
CA ARG A 408 -9.01 0.76 -18.88
C ARG A 408 -8.62 1.86 -17.92
N ALA A 409 -8.91 1.70 -16.62
CA ALA A 409 -8.49 2.64 -15.59
C ALA A 409 -6.97 2.67 -15.45
N ILE A 410 -6.33 1.50 -15.43
CA ILE A 410 -4.88 1.36 -15.33
C ILE A 410 -4.19 2.05 -16.52
N ASP A 411 -4.66 1.81 -17.76
CA ASP A 411 -4.13 2.50 -18.95
C ASP A 411 -4.25 4.02 -18.83
N TRP A 412 -5.40 4.52 -18.37
CA TRP A 412 -5.61 5.95 -18.20
C TRP A 412 -4.67 6.57 -17.15
N VAL A 413 -4.42 5.86 -16.07
CA VAL A 413 -3.51 6.29 -15.00
C VAL A 413 -2.08 6.36 -15.49
N VAL A 414 -1.57 5.29 -16.11
CA VAL A 414 -0.17 5.27 -16.58
C VAL A 414 0.08 6.30 -17.68
N ASP A 415 -0.89 6.51 -18.58
CA ASP A 415 -0.82 7.54 -19.61
C ASP A 415 -0.83 8.96 -19.04
N SER A 416 -1.61 9.18 -17.97
CA SER A 416 -1.64 10.48 -17.28
C SER A 416 -0.32 10.78 -16.58
N TYR A 417 0.31 9.78 -15.95
CA TYR A 417 1.65 9.91 -15.37
C TYR A 417 2.71 10.14 -16.45
N ALA A 418 2.66 9.37 -17.55
CA ALA A 418 3.58 9.54 -18.68
C ALA A 418 3.47 10.94 -19.29
N GLN A 419 2.27 11.46 -19.41
CA GLN A 419 2.04 12.82 -19.90
C GLN A 419 2.64 13.87 -18.96
N ALA A 420 2.33 13.82 -17.66
CA ALA A 420 2.86 14.76 -16.67
C ALA A 420 4.40 14.77 -16.64
N LEU A 421 5.01 13.57 -16.64
CA LEU A 421 6.46 13.38 -16.67
C LEU A 421 7.13 13.77 -17.99
N THR A 422 6.38 13.78 -19.10
CA THR A 422 6.87 14.26 -20.39
C THR A 422 6.82 15.80 -20.44
N GLU A 423 5.76 16.40 -19.90
CA GLU A 423 5.58 17.86 -19.82
C GLU A 423 6.58 18.49 -18.84
N GLU A 424 6.80 17.86 -17.69
CA GLU A 424 7.77 18.28 -16.67
C GLU A 424 8.57 17.07 -16.16
N PRO A 425 9.78 16.82 -16.65
CA PRO A 425 10.59 15.66 -16.27
C PRO A 425 11.13 15.77 -14.84
N ILE A 426 10.38 15.28 -13.86
CA ILE A 426 10.78 15.22 -12.44
C ILE A 426 11.00 13.75 -12.08
N SER A 427 12.22 13.38 -11.69
CA SER A 427 12.56 12.04 -11.24
C SER A 427 12.36 11.87 -9.72
N GLY A 428 11.99 10.68 -9.29
CA GLY A 428 11.93 10.32 -7.87
C GLY A 428 10.60 10.67 -7.18
N LEU A 429 9.58 11.12 -7.92
CA LEU A 429 8.25 11.32 -7.34
C LEU A 429 7.50 10.00 -7.11
N ARG A 430 7.94 8.92 -7.75
CA ARG A 430 7.48 7.54 -7.51
C ARG A 430 5.98 7.35 -7.60
N HIS A 431 5.29 8.14 -8.46
CA HIS A 431 3.85 7.95 -8.68
C HIS A 431 3.51 6.48 -8.81
N SER A 432 2.47 6.03 -8.11
CA SER A 432 2.14 4.60 -8.01
C SER A 432 0.74 4.28 -8.52
N ILE A 433 0.59 3.08 -9.05
CA ILE A 433 -0.67 2.49 -9.46
C ILE A 433 -1.05 1.47 -8.39
N ILE A 434 -2.01 1.84 -7.57
CA ILE A 434 -2.49 1.01 -6.46
C ILE A 434 -3.43 -0.05 -7.05
N HIS A 435 -3.26 -1.28 -6.63
CA HIS A 435 -3.91 -2.51 -7.09
C HIS A 435 -3.40 -3.00 -8.44
N ALA A 436 -3.49 -2.22 -9.50
CA ALA A 436 -3.08 -2.64 -10.85
C ALA A 436 -3.46 -4.10 -11.16
N ASN A 437 -4.72 -4.49 -10.86
CA ASN A 437 -5.13 -5.90 -10.82
C ASN A 437 -5.00 -6.61 -12.16
N ILE A 438 -5.30 -5.92 -13.27
CA ILE A 438 -5.34 -6.51 -14.61
C ILE A 438 -4.74 -5.54 -15.66
N PRO A 439 -3.46 -5.19 -15.55
CA PRO A 439 -2.83 -4.25 -16.48
C PRO A 439 -2.80 -4.84 -17.91
N THR A 440 -2.97 -3.97 -18.90
CA THR A 440 -2.74 -4.30 -20.30
C THR A 440 -1.24 -4.42 -20.59
N ASP A 441 -0.88 -4.97 -21.76
CA ASP A 441 0.51 -4.95 -22.21
C ASP A 441 1.03 -3.52 -22.40
N HIS A 442 0.16 -2.58 -22.86
CA HIS A 442 0.48 -1.16 -22.91
C HIS A 442 0.85 -0.59 -21.53
N ALA A 443 0.00 -0.82 -20.53
CA ALA A 443 0.27 -0.34 -19.17
C ALA A 443 1.60 -0.87 -18.62
N LEU A 444 1.89 -2.17 -18.84
CA LEU A 444 3.14 -2.78 -18.41
C LEU A 444 4.36 -2.16 -19.09
N GLU A 445 4.29 -1.85 -20.39
CA GLU A 445 5.37 -1.16 -21.12
C GLU A 445 5.59 0.27 -20.61
N VAL A 446 4.51 0.99 -20.34
CA VAL A 446 4.58 2.34 -19.77
C VAL A 446 5.18 2.29 -18.37
N MET A 447 4.72 1.41 -17.48
CA MET A 447 5.27 1.24 -16.13
C MET A 447 6.78 0.98 -16.17
N ALA A 448 7.24 0.02 -16.99
CA ALA A 448 8.67 -0.28 -17.15
C ALA A 448 9.46 0.94 -17.60
N THR A 449 8.93 1.70 -18.56
CA THR A 449 9.54 2.92 -19.09
C THR A 449 9.62 4.02 -18.02
N LEU A 450 8.53 4.25 -17.26
CA LEU A 450 8.46 5.26 -16.21
C LEU A 450 9.43 4.94 -15.07
N GLN A 451 9.51 3.68 -14.64
CA GLN A 451 10.47 3.27 -13.61
C GLN A 451 11.91 3.52 -14.05
N LYS A 452 12.25 3.13 -15.28
CA LYS A 452 13.60 3.28 -15.82
C LYS A 452 14.02 4.74 -16.01
N ARG A 453 13.10 5.61 -16.45
CA ARG A 453 13.42 6.99 -16.85
C ARG A 453 13.23 8.01 -15.76
N TYR A 454 12.26 7.81 -14.88
CA TYR A 454 11.78 8.86 -13.97
C TYR A 454 11.66 8.39 -12.52
N ASP A 455 11.99 7.13 -12.22
CA ASP A 455 11.72 6.56 -10.89
C ASP A 455 10.25 6.78 -10.48
N ALA A 456 9.31 6.35 -11.34
CA ALA A 456 7.86 6.49 -11.19
C ALA A 456 7.12 5.31 -11.85
N GLY A 457 5.79 5.22 -11.70
CA GLY A 457 4.98 4.14 -12.30
C GLY A 457 5.10 2.80 -11.56
N TYR A 458 5.15 2.84 -10.25
CA TYR A 458 5.29 1.64 -9.41
C TYR A 458 3.92 1.02 -9.10
N PRO A 459 3.69 -0.28 -9.43
CA PRO A 459 2.52 -1.00 -8.94
C PRO A 459 2.64 -1.30 -7.43
N GLU A 460 1.54 -1.10 -6.72
CA GLU A 460 1.35 -1.54 -5.32
C GLU A 460 0.31 -2.65 -5.32
N LEU A 461 0.76 -3.90 -5.17
CA LEU A 461 -0.04 -5.08 -5.47
C LEU A 461 -0.51 -5.78 -4.20
N GLN A 462 -1.75 -6.26 -4.24
CA GLN A 462 -2.35 -7.00 -3.14
C GLN A 462 -2.49 -8.49 -3.54
N ALA A 463 -1.40 -9.24 -3.41
CA ALA A 463 -1.45 -10.69 -3.61
C ALA A 463 -2.50 -11.39 -2.72
N PRO A 464 -2.77 -10.96 -1.47
CA PRO A 464 -3.82 -11.53 -0.63
C PRO A 464 -5.24 -11.46 -1.23
N PHE A 465 -5.49 -10.57 -2.21
CA PHE A 465 -6.77 -10.53 -2.93
C PHE A 465 -7.09 -11.85 -3.62
N MET A 466 -6.06 -12.54 -4.14
CA MET A 466 -6.22 -13.85 -4.78
C MET A 466 -6.76 -14.91 -3.81
N TRP A 467 -6.47 -14.77 -2.54
CA TRP A 467 -6.96 -15.67 -1.50
C TRP A 467 -8.31 -15.20 -0.92
N TRP A 468 -8.32 -14.01 -0.34
CA TRP A 468 -9.39 -13.58 0.56
C TRP A 468 -10.69 -13.25 -0.16
N ILE A 469 -10.58 -12.60 -1.32
CA ILE A 469 -11.71 -12.22 -2.20
C ILE A 469 -11.56 -12.86 -3.59
N GLY A 470 -10.66 -13.82 -3.73
CA GLY A 470 -10.31 -14.43 -5.01
C GLY A 470 -11.46 -15.19 -5.66
N ASP A 471 -12.33 -15.82 -4.87
CA ASP A 471 -13.52 -16.50 -5.40
C ASP A 471 -14.47 -15.51 -6.08
N THR A 472 -14.81 -14.41 -5.41
CA THR A 472 -15.63 -13.32 -5.98
C THR A 472 -14.94 -12.69 -7.19
N TYR A 473 -13.64 -12.42 -7.10
CA TYR A 473 -12.87 -11.83 -8.20
C TYR A 473 -12.80 -12.74 -9.41
N ALA A 474 -12.48 -14.02 -9.23
CA ALA A 474 -12.41 -14.99 -10.33
C ALA A 474 -13.75 -15.08 -11.07
N GLY A 475 -14.87 -15.10 -10.32
CA GLY A 475 -16.22 -15.06 -10.88
C GLY A 475 -16.49 -13.79 -11.69
N ASN A 476 -16.23 -12.63 -11.10
CA ASN A 476 -16.52 -11.33 -11.70
C ASN A 476 -15.64 -11.02 -12.92
N TYR A 477 -14.33 -11.31 -12.86
CA TYR A 477 -13.43 -11.13 -14.01
C TYR A 477 -13.66 -12.18 -15.11
N GLY A 478 -14.14 -13.37 -14.73
CA GLY A 478 -14.40 -14.48 -15.66
C GLY A 478 -13.15 -15.28 -16.05
N PRO A 479 -13.33 -16.43 -16.71
CA PRO A 479 -12.28 -17.41 -16.95
C PRO A 479 -11.14 -16.92 -17.85
N GLU A 480 -11.39 -15.93 -18.70
CA GLU A 480 -10.36 -15.39 -19.60
C GLU A 480 -9.41 -14.41 -18.92
N ARG A 481 -9.93 -13.59 -17.98
CA ARG A 481 -9.17 -12.52 -17.31
C ARG A 481 -8.57 -12.95 -15.98
N SER A 482 -9.31 -13.75 -15.22
CA SER A 482 -8.89 -14.13 -13.86
C SER A 482 -7.51 -14.80 -13.77
N PRO A 483 -7.03 -15.62 -14.73
CA PRO A 483 -5.67 -16.15 -14.67
C PRO A 483 -4.55 -15.09 -14.71
N ARG A 484 -4.86 -13.89 -15.20
CA ARG A 484 -3.92 -12.75 -15.30
C ARG A 484 -4.05 -11.75 -14.15
N LEU A 485 -4.93 -11.98 -13.19
CA LEU A 485 -5.06 -11.11 -12.02
C LEU A 485 -3.75 -11.04 -11.23
N VAL A 486 -3.37 -9.84 -10.81
CA VAL A 486 -2.16 -9.58 -10.02
C VAL A 486 -0.95 -10.27 -10.66
N PRO A 487 -0.45 -9.79 -11.83
CA PRO A 487 0.49 -10.51 -12.69
C PRO A 487 1.94 -10.38 -12.24
N LEU A 488 2.28 -10.95 -11.08
CA LEU A 488 3.58 -10.79 -10.41
C LEU A 488 4.75 -11.27 -11.26
N ARG A 489 4.67 -12.48 -11.84
CA ARG A 489 5.74 -13.04 -12.68
C ARG A 489 5.93 -12.22 -13.95
N THR A 490 4.84 -11.80 -14.58
CA THR A 490 4.89 -10.94 -15.75
C THR A 490 5.60 -9.63 -15.43
N MET A 491 5.32 -9.00 -14.29
CA MET A 491 6.02 -7.77 -13.88
C MET A 491 7.52 -8.03 -13.66
N VAL A 492 7.89 -9.07 -12.90
CA VAL A 492 9.31 -9.45 -12.71
C VAL A 492 10.01 -9.68 -14.04
N SER A 493 9.39 -10.42 -14.96
CA SER A 493 9.98 -10.74 -16.27
C SER A 493 10.21 -9.51 -17.16
N ARG A 494 9.42 -8.45 -16.97
CA ARG A 494 9.56 -7.16 -17.64
C ARG A 494 10.46 -6.16 -16.90
N GLY A 495 11.07 -6.58 -15.79
CA GLY A 495 11.93 -5.74 -14.96
C GLY A 495 11.17 -4.66 -14.17
N ILE A 496 9.85 -4.82 -14.00
CA ILE A 496 9.01 -3.93 -13.21
C ILE A 496 9.10 -4.35 -11.74
N ARG A 497 9.58 -3.45 -10.89
CA ARG A 497 9.53 -3.61 -9.44
C ARG A 497 8.15 -3.21 -8.95
N PHE A 498 7.61 -3.98 -8.02
CA PHE A 498 6.35 -3.72 -7.35
C PHE A 498 6.51 -3.84 -5.84
N SER A 499 5.61 -3.29 -5.09
CA SER A 499 5.51 -3.49 -3.65
C SER A 499 4.26 -4.28 -3.29
N GLY A 500 4.34 -5.04 -2.20
CA GLY A 500 3.25 -5.82 -1.67
C GLY A 500 2.49 -5.06 -0.59
N GLY A 501 1.20 -5.28 -0.51
CA GLY A 501 0.32 -4.73 0.52
C GLY A 501 -0.88 -5.64 0.80
N SER A 502 -1.57 -5.39 1.89
CA SER A 502 -2.78 -6.11 2.26
C SER A 502 -4.07 -5.40 1.84
N ASP A 503 -3.99 -4.09 1.73
CA ASP A 503 -5.19 -3.24 1.66
C ASP A 503 -6.11 -3.48 2.89
N ASN A 504 -5.51 -3.73 4.06
CA ASN A 504 -6.29 -3.93 5.28
C ASN A 504 -7.14 -2.67 5.54
N PHE A 505 -8.37 -2.82 5.68
CA PHE A 505 -9.32 -3.84 6.12
C PHE A 505 -9.82 -4.84 5.04
N VAL A 506 -9.52 -4.62 3.75
CA VAL A 506 -10.02 -5.47 2.64
C VAL A 506 -9.55 -6.91 2.80
N THR A 507 -8.26 -7.10 3.12
CA THR A 507 -7.73 -8.42 3.50
C THR A 507 -7.04 -8.37 4.87
N PRO A 508 -6.81 -9.50 5.51
CA PRO A 508 -6.06 -9.54 6.77
C PRO A 508 -4.67 -8.91 6.65
N LEU A 509 -4.29 -8.08 7.64
CA LEU A 509 -3.05 -7.30 7.67
C LEU A 509 -1.76 -8.13 7.60
N PRO A 510 -1.64 -9.34 8.24
CA PRO A 510 -0.37 -10.05 8.30
C PRO A 510 0.28 -10.29 6.94
N ALA A 511 1.47 -9.72 6.73
CA ALA A 511 2.20 -9.78 5.44
C ALA A 511 2.52 -11.22 4.99
N ARG A 512 2.60 -12.20 5.92
CA ARG A 512 2.77 -13.62 5.58
C ARG A 512 1.69 -14.15 4.64
N TYR A 513 0.48 -13.61 4.67
CA TYR A 513 -0.57 -13.97 3.72
C TYR A 513 -0.24 -13.47 2.31
N GLY A 514 0.37 -12.28 2.21
CA GLY A 514 0.85 -11.75 0.93
C GLY A 514 2.03 -12.54 0.38
N LEU A 515 2.98 -12.91 1.24
CA LEU A 515 4.08 -13.80 0.86
C LEU A 515 3.54 -15.12 0.32
N TRP A 516 2.68 -15.79 1.07
CA TRP A 516 2.08 -17.06 0.69
C TRP A 516 1.24 -16.96 -0.59
N ALA A 517 0.36 -15.98 -0.69
CA ALA A 517 -0.52 -15.80 -1.86
C ALA A 517 0.25 -15.47 -3.13
N SER A 518 1.44 -14.84 -3.01
CA SER A 518 2.33 -14.58 -4.14
C SER A 518 2.89 -15.86 -4.77
N LEU A 519 3.02 -16.94 -3.99
CA LEU A 519 3.56 -18.23 -4.43
C LEU A 519 2.43 -19.21 -4.80
N GLU A 520 1.44 -19.37 -3.93
CA GLU A 520 0.47 -20.47 -4.01
C GLU A 520 -0.78 -20.11 -4.80
N ARG A 521 -1.21 -18.85 -4.77
CA ARG A 521 -2.36 -18.32 -5.53
C ARG A 521 -3.67 -19.10 -5.29
N GLU A 522 -3.84 -19.61 -4.10
CA GLU A 522 -5.05 -20.31 -3.68
C GLU A 522 -6.17 -19.33 -3.34
N THR A 523 -7.41 -19.63 -3.73
CA THR A 523 -8.60 -18.94 -3.25
C THR A 523 -9.04 -19.52 -1.92
N LEU A 524 -9.95 -18.83 -1.21
CA LEU A 524 -10.42 -19.26 0.10
C LEU A 524 -11.28 -20.54 0.01
N GLN A 525 -12.14 -20.64 -1.00
CA GLN A 525 -13.14 -21.70 -1.15
C GLN A 525 -12.96 -22.56 -2.42
N GLY A 526 -12.27 -22.05 -3.43
CA GLY A 526 -12.10 -22.76 -4.70
C GLY A 526 -13.37 -22.80 -5.56
N THR A 527 -14.25 -21.81 -5.43
CA THR A 527 -15.59 -21.80 -6.05
C THR A 527 -15.55 -21.68 -7.57
N TYR A 528 -14.49 -21.07 -8.15
CA TYR A 528 -14.42 -20.74 -9.56
C TYR A 528 -13.21 -21.32 -10.27
N GLY A 529 -13.42 -22.42 -10.94
CA GLY A 529 -12.42 -23.02 -11.81
C GLY A 529 -11.25 -23.65 -11.05
N ALA A 530 -10.03 -23.47 -11.58
CA ALA A 530 -8.84 -24.07 -10.98
C ALA A 530 -8.54 -23.43 -9.61
N HIS A 531 -8.31 -24.26 -8.63
CA HIS A 531 -7.89 -23.92 -7.28
C HIS A 531 -6.57 -24.65 -6.99
N PRO A 532 -5.44 -23.98 -7.01
CA PRO A 532 -5.20 -22.54 -7.25
C PRO A 532 -5.43 -22.10 -8.70
N PHE A 533 -5.52 -20.78 -8.95
CA PHE A 533 -5.69 -20.25 -10.30
C PHE A 533 -4.64 -19.19 -10.67
N GLY A 534 -4.35 -19.06 -11.99
CA GLY A 534 -3.34 -18.12 -12.47
C GLY A 534 -1.94 -18.39 -11.94
N THR A 535 -1.58 -19.67 -11.70
CA THR A 535 -0.29 -20.08 -11.12
C THR A 535 0.91 -19.71 -12.03
N ALA A 536 0.67 -19.45 -13.32
CA ALA A 536 1.69 -18.91 -14.21
C ALA A 536 2.23 -17.55 -13.76
N GLU A 537 1.47 -16.80 -12.96
CA GLU A 537 1.85 -15.51 -12.40
C GLU A 537 2.44 -15.59 -10.99
N ALA A 538 2.62 -16.79 -10.45
CA ALA A 538 3.29 -16.98 -9.15
C ALA A 538 4.77 -16.60 -9.24
N VAL A 539 5.30 -16.06 -8.14
CA VAL A 539 6.72 -15.74 -7.98
C VAL A 539 7.35 -16.59 -6.88
N ASP A 540 8.68 -16.59 -6.81
CA ASP A 540 9.40 -17.25 -5.73
C ASP A 540 9.37 -16.43 -4.41
N VAL A 541 9.79 -17.06 -3.33
CA VAL A 541 9.85 -16.44 -2.01
C VAL A 541 10.77 -15.22 -1.99
N HIS A 542 11.78 -15.21 -2.84
CA HIS A 542 12.76 -14.13 -2.94
C HIS A 542 12.10 -12.83 -3.45
N ALA A 543 11.37 -12.92 -4.56
CA ALA A 543 10.61 -11.79 -5.10
C ALA A 543 9.49 -11.37 -4.12
N ALA A 544 8.82 -12.34 -3.49
CA ALA A 544 7.78 -12.06 -2.51
C ALA A 544 8.34 -11.29 -1.30
N LEU A 545 9.43 -11.72 -0.68
CA LEU A 545 10.07 -11.02 0.45
C LEU A 545 10.56 -9.63 0.05
N ARG A 546 11.16 -9.48 -1.14
CA ARG A 546 11.58 -8.16 -1.63
C ARG A 546 10.42 -7.20 -1.80
N SER A 547 9.24 -7.68 -2.20
CA SER A 547 8.05 -6.83 -2.36
C SER A 547 7.51 -6.28 -1.03
N TYR A 548 7.79 -6.94 0.09
CA TYR A 548 7.45 -6.49 1.45
C TYR A 548 8.64 -5.91 2.23
N THR A 549 9.78 -5.67 1.58
CA THR A 549 11.00 -5.12 2.23
C THR A 549 11.67 -4.11 1.30
N ARG A 550 12.69 -4.53 0.55
CA ARG A 550 13.55 -3.68 -0.27
C ARG A 550 12.81 -2.94 -1.38
N TRP A 551 11.79 -3.57 -2.00
CA TRP A 551 11.01 -2.91 -3.05
C TRP A 551 9.88 -2.06 -2.48
N ALA A 552 9.41 -2.34 -1.25
CA ALA A 552 8.40 -1.53 -0.56
C ALA A 552 8.99 -0.25 0.06
N ALA A 553 10.19 -0.28 0.62
CA ALA A 553 10.81 0.87 1.27
C ALA A 553 10.87 2.14 0.40
N PRO A 554 11.15 2.07 -0.93
CA PRO A 554 11.05 3.22 -1.83
C PRO A 554 9.65 3.84 -1.89
N GLN A 555 8.58 3.04 -1.73
CA GLN A 555 7.20 3.56 -1.74
C GLN A 555 6.84 4.33 -0.47
N LEU A 556 7.63 4.16 0.59
CA LEU A 556 7.60 4.98 1.79
C LEU A 556 8.61 6.15 1.75
N PHE A 557 9.44 6.25 0.71
CA PHE A 557 10.57 7.20 0.60
C PHE A 557 11.64 7.00 1.70
N LEU A 558 11.75 5.79 2.24
CA LEU A 558 12.63 5.44 3.36
C LEU A 558 13.70 4.39 3.00
N GLU A 559 13.97 4.13 1.71
CA GLU A 559 14.91 3.09 1.27
C GLU A 559 16.35 3.28 1.77
N ARG A 560 16.69 4.49 2.21
CA ARG A 560 18.00 4.76 2.85
C ARG A 560 18.03 4.40 4.33
N GLN A 561 16.86 4.15 4.91
CA GLN A 561 16.70 3.89 6.35
C GLN A 561 16.27 2.45 6.63
N ILE A 562 15.33 1.90 5.83
CA ILE A 562 14.70 0.60 6.06
C ILE A 562 14.72 -0.29 4.81
N GLY A 563 14.15 -1.48 4.91
CA GLY A 563 13.91 -2.41 3.80
C GLY A 563 15.08 -3.37 3.52
N SER A 564 16.23 -3.20 4.18
CA SER A 564 17.35 -4.15 4.17
C SER A 564 18.21 -3.96 5.42
N LEU A 565 18.98 -5.01 5.82
CA LEU A 565 19.84 -4.98 6.99
C LEU A 565 21.28 -4.59 6.59
N GLU A 566 21.43 -3.38 6.07
CA GLU A 566 22.71 -2.79 5.70
C GLU A 566 23.22 -1.87 6.82
N VAL A 567 24.55 -1.76 6.96
CA VAL A 567 25.17 -0.85 7.92
C VAL A 567 24.70 0.59 7.65
N GLY A 568 24.30 1.29 8.71
CA GLY A 568 23.77 2.65 8.68
C GLY A 568 22.25 2.74 8.61
N LYS A 569 21.54 1.66 8.29
CA LYS A 569 20.08 1.60 8.32
C LYS A 569 19.54 1.34 9.71
N ASP A 570 18.27 1.62 9.90
CA ASP A 570 17.57 1.35 11.14
C ASP A 570 17.53 -0.16 11.39
N ALA A 571 17.69 -0.55 12.65
CA ALA A 571 17.66 -1.94 13.06
C ALA A 571 16.22 -2.42 13.22
N ASP A 572 15.54 -2.57 12.09
CA ASP A 572 14.20 -3.12 11.96
C ASP A 572 14.32 -4.57 11.54
N VAL A 573 14.06 -5.50 12.46
CA VAL A 573 14.31 -6.93 12.25
C VAL A 573 13.10 -7.75 12.66
N ALA A 574 12.72 -8.68 11.79
CA ALA A 574 11.78 -9.75 12.08
C ALA A 574 12.51 -11.08 12.22
N VAL A 575 12.38 -11.75 13.35
CA VAL A 575 12.93 -13.09 13.61
C VAL A 575 11.79 -14.11 13.50
N TRP A 576 12.03 -15.18 12.78
CA TRP A 576 11.01 -16.17 12.41
C TRP A 576 11.24 -17.51 13.11
N GLU A 577 10.18 -18.18 13.52
CA GLU A 577 10.26 -19.55 14.06
C GLU A 577 10.77 -20.57 13.02
N SER A 578 10.55 -20.29 11.75
CA SER A 578 11.03 -21.09 10.63
C SER A 578 11.59 -20.17 9.55
N ASP A 579 12.63 -20.60 8.85
CA ASP A 579 13.23 -19.82 7.78
C ASP A 579 12.30 -19.76 6.55
N PRO A 580 11.79 -18.58 6.17
CA PRO A 580 10.88 -18.41 5.04
C PRO A 580 11.49 -18.86 3.69
N TYR A 581 12.81 -18.91 3.56
CA TYR A 581 13.48 -19.38 2.35
C TYR A 581 13.54 -20.92 2.24
N THR A 582 13.40 -21.63 3.35
CA THR A 582 13.63 -23.09 3.39
C THR A 582 12.34 -23.89 3.60
N ILE A 583 11.29 -23.27 4.17
CA ILE A 583 10.00 -23.97 4.32
C ILE A 583 9.27 -24.06 2.97
N PRO A 584 8.41 -25.09 2.78
CA PRO A 584 7.54 -25.16 1.60
C PRO A 584 6.68 -23.90 1.47
N GLY A 585 6.44 -23.42 0.25
CA GLY A 585 5.65 -22.21 -0.01
C GLY A 585 4.28 -22.22 0.67
N ARG A 586 3.58 -23.37 0.64
CA ARG A 586 2.28 -23.56 1.32
C ARG A 586 2.32 -23.30 2.84
N ASP A 587 3.48 -23.46 3.48
CA ASP A 587 3.63 -23.29 4.93
C ASP A 587 3.89 -21.84 5.32
N LEU A 588 4.22 -20.94 4.36
CA LEU A 588 4.36 -19.50 4.58
C LEU A 588 3.10 -18.87 5.18
N LYS A 589 1.92 -19.39 4.86
CA LYS A 589 0.66 -18.95 5.48
C LYS A 589 0.67 -19.04 7.00
N ASN A 590 1.40 -20.02 7.54
CA ASN A 590 1.50 -20.31 8.97
C ASN A 590 2.82 -19.81 9.59
N LEU A 591 3.61 -19.05 8.85
CA LEU A 591 4.86 -18.46 9.34
C LEU A 591 4.59 -17.64 10.59
N ARG A 592 5.40 -17.86 11.64
CA ARG A 592 5.25 -17.18 12.93
C ARG A 592 6.48 -16.30 13.19
N CYS A 593 6.23 -15.08 13.61
CA CYS A 593 7.28 -14.20 14.11
C CYS A 593 7.59 -14.54 15.57
N ALA A 594 8.86 -14.76 15.87
CA ALA A 594 9.36 -15.02 17.22
C ALA A 594 9.69 -13.71 17.95
N LEU A 595 10.31 -12.76 17.23
CA LEU A 595 10.76 -11.48 17.78
C LEU A 595 10.65 -10.39 16.71
N THR A 596 10.20 -9.21 17.10
CA THR A 596 10.27 -8.01 16.27
C THR A 596 11.09 -6.93 16.97
N VAL A 597 12.06 -6.41 16.24
CA VAL A 597 12.89 -5.28 16.65
C VAL A 597 12.55 -4.10 15.77
N PHE A 598 12.25 -2.96 16.36
CA PHE A 598 12.00 -1.68 15.71
C PHE A 598 13.02 -0.65 16.22
N GLU A 599 13.81 -0.08 15.32
CA GLU A 599 14.90 0.84 15.66
C GLU A 599 15.77 0.33 16.84
N GLY A 600 16.16 -0.93 16.78
CA GLY A 600 17.00 -1.57 17.80
C GLY A 600 16.30 -1.89 19.11
N LYS A 601 15.00 -1.66 19.25
CA LYS A 601 14.21 -2.00 20.43
C LYS A 601 13.32 -3.19 20.16
N VAL A 602 13.32 -4.17 21.08
CA VAL A 602 12.36 -5.28 21.01
C VAL A 602 10.97 -4.73 21.29
N VAL A 603 10.07 -4.82 20.28
CA VAL A 603 8.68 -4.37 20.37
C VAL A 603 7.69 -5.54 20.45
N TYR A 604 8.14 -6.74 20.09
CA TYR A 604 7.39 -7.98 20.25
C TYR A 604 8.35 -9.13 20.53
N ASP A 605 7.97 -10.00 21.46
CA ASP A 605 8.65 -11.24 21.80
C ASP A 605 7.58 -12.30 22.11
N ALA A 606 7.50 -13.35 21.27
CA ALA A 606 6.53 -14.42 21.41
C ALA A 606 6.75 -15.25 22.69
N HIS A 607 8.00 -15.29 23.19
CA HIS A 607 8.42 -16.10 24.31
C HIS A 607 8.53 -15.32 25.64
N ALA A 608 8.31 -13.99 25.59
CA ALA A 608 8.30 -13.19 26.81
C ALA A 608 7.18 -13.64 27.77
N SER A 609 7.50 -13.76 29.03
CA SER A 609 6.53 -14.08 30.07
C SER A 609 5.47 -12.99 30.20
N ALA A 610 4.26 -13.36 30.67
CA ALA A 610 3.14 -12.40 30.80
C ALA A 610 3.46 -11.17 31.68
N GLY A 611 4.51 -11.23 32.50
CA GLY A 611 4.98 -10.12 33.36
C GLY A 611 5.98 -9.17 32.67
N GLU A 612 6.60 -9.58 31.55
CA GLU A 612 7.61 -8.78 30.81
C GLU A 612 6.99 -8.03 29.60
N ARG A 613 5.71 -8.29 29.29
CA ARG A 613 4.97 -7.62 28.21
C ARG A 613 4.36 -6.29 28.70
N ARG A 614 5.19 -5.31 29.05
CA ARG A 614 4.74 -3.94 29.37
C ARG A 614 5.61 -2.90 28.67
#